data_2e5ef4c36080e2190431a7bc70b9a5f6
#
_entry.id   2e5ef4c36080e2190431a7bc70b9a5f6
#
_cell.length_a   1.000
_cell.length_b   1.000
_cell.length_c   1.000
_cell.angle_alpha   90.00
_cell.angle_beta   90.00
_cell.angle_gamma   90.00
#
_symmetry.space_group_name_H-M   'P 1'
#
loop_
_entity.id
_entity.type
_entity.pdbx_description
1 polymer ?
#
loop_
_entity_poly.entity_id
_entity_poly.type
_entity_poly.pdbx_seq_one_letter_code
_entity_poly.pdbx_strand_id
1 'polypeptide(L)'
;MSEQDYLPPTIDWVRKQVEVYEGTNGEKGSTLMDSGLPCIIVTHVGNKTRGTRKIPLMRVKVDNSYVLIGSMGGQPKNPVWVYNLRANPDVEIRDKHEVTPMVVREVSDETERQSLWDASVSAYPPYAEYQAKTSRKIPVFVAEPA
;
A
#
# COMPACT_ATOMS: atom_id res chain seq x y z
N MET A 1 12.88 -5.17 -9.73
CA MET A 1 12.73 -3.78 -9.43
C MET A 1 14.07 -3.12 -9.57
N SER A 2 14.07 -1.87 -9.59
CA SER A 2 15.21 -1.19 -10.10
C SER A 2 16.42 -1.18 -9.18
N GLU A 3 17.56 -0.97 -9.81
CA GLU A 3 18.82 -0.73 -9.14
C GLU A 3 18.96 0.73 -8.72
N GLN A 4 17.87 1.51 -8.80
CA GLN A 4 17.88 2.90 -8.39
C GLN A 4 18.07 3.02 -6.88
N ASP A 5 18.60 4.14 -6.46
CA ASP A 5 18.88 4.39 -5.06
C ASP A 5 17.60 4.26 -4.22
N TYR A 6 17.73 3.52 -3.13
CA TYR A 6 16.65 3.43 -2.16
C TYR A 6 16.59 4.71 -1.32
N LEU A 7 15.41 5.32 -1.29
CA LEU A 7 15.15 6.52 -0.49
C LEU A 7 14.23 6.12 0.66
N PRO A 8 14.76 5.93 1.88
CA PRO A 8 13.96 5.45 3.00
C PRO A 8 12.85 6.41 3.38
N PRO A 9 11.77 5.91 3.99
CA PRO A 9 10.74 6.77 4.55
C PRO A 9 11.32 7.75 5.56
N THR A 10 10.83 8.99 5.55
CA THR A 10 11.30 10.03 6.47
C THR A 10 10.64 9.95 7.84
N ILE A 11 9.51 9.27 7.94
CA ILE A 11 8.80 9.08 9.21
C ILE A 11 9.42 7.88 9.93
N ASP A 12 9.90 8.11 11.15
CA ASP A 12 10.66 7.11 11.90
C ASP A 12 9.97 5.76 12.06
N TRP A 13 8.70 5.74 12.48
CA TRP A 13 8.03 4.47 12.71
C TRP A 13 7.81 3.70 11.40
N VAL A 14 7.59 4.42 10.29
CA VAL A 14 7.43 3.80 8.97
C VAL A 14 8.74 3.15 8.54
N ARG A 15 9.85 3.90 8.66
CA ARG A 15 11.17 3.38 8.32
C ARG A 15 11.52 2.15 9.14
N LYS A 16 11.29 2.20 10.44
CA LYS A 16 11.57 1.07 11.34
C LYS A 16 10.71 -0.15 11.03
N GLN A 17 9.44 0.07 10.70
CA GLN A 17 8.54 -1.01 10.30
C GLN A 17 9.09 -1.74 9.08
N VAL A 18 9.51 -0.99 8.04
CA VAL A 18 10.07 -1.57 6.83
C VAL A 18 11.35 -2.35 7.13
N GLU A 19 12.26 -1.75 7.92
CA GLU A 19 13.54 -2.38 8.28
C GLU A 19 13.34 -3.69 9.03
N VAL A 20 12.46 -3.71 10.03
CA VAL A 20 12.19 -4.91 10.82
C VAL A 20 11.49 -5.97 9.97
N TYR A 21 10.53 -5.57 9.17
CA TYR A 21 9.78 -6.49 8.31
C TYR A 21 10.73 -7.18 7.30
N GLU A 22 11.50 -6.40 6.56
CA GLU A 22 12.43 -6.94 5.56
C GLU A 22 13.63 -7.64 6.19
N GLY A 23 14.18 -7.08 7.27
CA GLY A 23 15.35 -7.64 7.94
C GLY A 23 15.10 -9.00 8.58
N THR A 24 13.86 -9.31 8.93
CA THR A 24 13.47 -10.61 9.50
C THR A 24 12.78 -11.51 8.48
N ASN A 25 12.80 -11.14 7.21
CA ASN A 25 12.13 -11.87 6.14
C ASN A 25 10.63 -12.11 6.44
N GLY A 26 9.99 -11.10 7.03
CA GLY A 26 8.56 -11.11 7.32
C GLY A 26 8.16 -11.77 8.64
N GLU A 27 9.12 -12.23 9.43
CA GLU A 27 8.80 -12.85 10.73
C GLU A 27 8.35 -11.83 11.77
N LYS A 28 8.94 -10.63 11.73
CA LYS A 28 8.60 -9.53 12.63
C LYS A 28 8.18 -8.31 11.83
N GLY A 29 7.47 -7.39 12.49
CA GLY A 29 6.99 -6.19 11.84
C GLY A 29 5.86 -6.43 10.85
N SER A 30 5.20 -7.57 10.91
CA SER A 30 4.17 -7.98 9.95
C SER A 30 2.78 -7.44 10.30
N THR A 31 2.64 -6.70 11.40
CA THR A 31 1.39 -6.03 11.76
C THR A 31 1.61 -4.53 11.81
N LEU A 32 0.62 -3.77 11.35
CA LEU A 32 0.76 -2.32 11.21
C LEU A 32 0.42 -1.61 12.51
N MET A 33 1.36 -0.84 13.03
CA MET A 33 1.21 -0.05 14.25
C MET A 33 0.66 -0.90 15.40
N ASP A 34 -0.33 -0.38 16.15
CA ASP A 34 -0.98 -1.09 17.25
C ASP A 34 -2.25 -1.82 16.83
N SER A 35 -2.49 -1.94 15.53
CA SER A 35 -3.72 -2.55 15.01
C SER A 35 -3.79 -4.06 15.26
N GLY A 36 -2.65 -4.73 15.38
CA GLY A 36 -2.57 -6.18 15.43
C GLY A 36 -2.93 -6.85 14.10
N LEU A 37 -3.17 -6.06 13.05
CA LEU A 37 -3.59 -6.55 11.74
C LEU A 37 -2.41 -6.60 10.77
N PRO A 38 -2.39 -7.60 9.86
CA PRO A 38 -1.25 -7.80 8.97
C PRO A 38 -1.07 -6.66 7.98
N CYS A 39 0.18 -6.41 7.62
CA CYS A 39 0.53 -5.45 6.58
C CYS A 39 1.43 -6.09 5.52
N ILE A 40 1.59 -5.38 4.42
CA ILE A 40 2.49 -5.72 3.32
C ILE A 40 3.45 -4.56 3.11
N ILE A 41 4.57 -4.83 2.43
CA ILE A 41 5.48 -3.76 1.99
C ILE A 41 5.36 -3.62 0.49
N VAL A 42 5.04 -2.41 0.04
CA VAL A 42 4.97 -2.09 -1.39
C VAL A 42 6.22 -1.32 -1.79
N THR A 43 7.05 -1.94 -2.61
CA THR A 43 8.24 -1.32 -3.18
C THR A 43 7.87 -0.73 -4.54
N HIS A 44 8.12 0.55 -4.71
CA HIS A 44 7.70 1.29 -5.90
C HIS A 44 8.71 2.39 -6.24
N VAL A 45 8.50 3.08 -7.36
CA VAL A 45 9.41 4.12 -7.84
C VAL A 45 8.78 5.49 -7.60
N GLY A 46 9.56 6.40 -7.02
CA GLY A 46 9.13 7.77 -6.76
C GLY A 46 8.89 8.53 -8.06
N ASN A 47 7.76 9.23 -8.14
CA ASN A 47 7.38 9.98 -9.34
C ASN A 47 8.37 11.12 -9.66
N LYS A 48 8.81 11.85 -8.64
CA LYS A 48 9.71 13.00 -8.82
C LYS A 48 11.17 12.63 -8.73
N THR A 49 11.53 11.80 -7.74
CA THR A 49 12.92 11.47 -7.46
C THR A 49 13.45 10.33 -8.31
N ARG A 50 12.55 9.49 -8.84
CA ARG A 50 12.87 8.26 -9.57
C ARG A 50 13.60 7.22 -8.71
N GLY A 51 13.74 7.47 -7.42
CA GLY A 51 14.34 6.53 -6.48
C GLY A 51 13.36 5.46 -6.03
N THR A 52 13.90 4.37 -5.50
CA THR A 52 13.10 3.28 -4.95
C THR A 52 12.52 3.69 -3.61
N ARG A 53 11.21 3.50 -3.44
CA ARG A 53 10.46 3.81 -2.22
C ARG A 53 9.80 2.55 -1.69
N LYS A 54 9.58 2.50 -0.38
CA LYS A 54 8.86 1.39 0.26
C LYS A 54 7.86 1.95 1.26
N ILE A 55 6.68 1.34 1.31
CA ILE A 55 5.62 1.76 2.23
C ILE A 55 4.89 0.55 2.79
N PRO A 56 4.67 0.48 4.11
CA PRO A 56 3.80 -0.54 4.68
C PRO A 56 2.35 -0.12 4.52
N LEU A 57 1.52 -1.05 4.05
CA LEU A 57 0.09 -0.83 3.90
C LEU A 57 -0.66 -2.02 4.50
N MET A 58 -1.91 -1.80 4.89
CA MET A 58 -2.76 -2.89 5.38
C MET A 58 -2.86 -3.98 4.31
N ARG A 59 -2.79 -5.23 4.75
CA ARG A 59 -2.92 -6.39 3.87
C ARG A 59 -4.39 -6.62 3.54
N VAL A 60 -4.78 -6.35 2.30
CA VAL A 60 -6.11 -6.68 1.78
C VAL A 60 -5.87 -7.56 0.55
N LYS A 61 -5.97 -8.85 0.73
CA LYS A 61 -5.74 -9.80 -0.36
C LYS A 61 -7.07 -10.34 -0.87
N VAL A 62 -7.27 -10.27 -2.20
CA VAL A 62 -8.45 -10.79 -2.88
C VAL A 62 -7.92 -11.70 -4.00
N ASP A 63 -8.12 -13.01 -3.86
CA ASP A 63 -7.54 -14.01 -4.76
C ASP A 63 -6.01 -13.84 -4.83
N ASN A 64 -5.45 -13.61 -6.00
CA ASN A 64 -4.02 -13.41 -6.20
C ASN A 64 -3.64 -11.93 -6.26
N SER A 65 -4.56 -11.05 -5.90
CA SER A 65 -4.37 -9.60 -5.99
C SER A 65 -4.37 -8.95 -4.61
N TYR A 66 -3.80 -7.75 -4.52
CA TYR A 66 -3.84 -6.95 -3.31
C TYR A 66 -4.54 -5.62 -3.60
N VAL A 67 -5.34 -5.16 -2.64
CA VAL A 67 -6.01 -3.87 -2.75
C VAL A 67 -5.22 -2.84 -1.95
N LEU A 68 -4.90 -1.72 -2.57
CA LEU A 68 -4.13 -0.64 -1.96
C LEU A 68 -5.04 0.58 -1.83
N ILE A 69 -5.23 1.04 -0.60
CA ILE A 69 -6.15 2.13 -0.29
C ILE A 69 -5.39 3.39 0.07
N GLY A 70 -5.58 4.44 -0.73
CA GLY A 70 -4.91 5.73 -0.52
C GLY A 70 -5.61 6.61 0.51
N SER A 71 -5.86 6.07 1.70
CA SER A 71 -6.69 6.74 2.71
C SER A 71 -6.00 7.88 3.43
N MET A 72 -4.72 7.72 3.78
CA MET A 72 -3.97 8.68 4.62
C MET A 72 -4.76 9.11 5.87
N GLY A 73 -5.45 8.15 6.53
CA GLY A 73 -6.24 8.41 7.73
C GLY A 73 -7.42 9.34 7.50
N GLY A 74 -7.89 9.49 6.27
CA GLY A 74 -8.99 10.39 5.94
C GLY A 74 -8.59 11.86 5.82
N GLN A 75 -7.30 12.15 5.70
CA GLN A 75 -6.84 13.52 5.47
C GLN A 75 -7.27 14.02 4.09
N PRO A 76 -7.30 15.35 3.88
CA PRO A 76 -7.79 15.91 2.60
C PRO A 76 -6.86 15.68 1.42
N LYS A 77 -5.65 15.20 1.65
CA LYS A 77 -4.67 14.93 0.61
C LYS A 77 -4.47 13.44 0.42
N ASN A 78 -4.11 13.05 -0.81
CA ASN A 78 -3.66 11.68 -1.07
C ASN A 78 -2.26 11.45 -0.51
N PRO A 79 -1.94 10.22 -0.08
CA PRO A 79 -0.54 9.86 0.20
C PRO A 79 0.32 10.03 -1.05
N VAL A 80 1.60 10.34 -0.86
CA VAL A 80 2.53 10.55 -1.97
C VAL A 80 2.61 9.31 -2.87
N TRP A 81 2.53 8.12 -2.31
CA TRP A 81 2.64 6.88 -3.10
C TRP A 81 1.52 6.76 -4.14
N VAL A 82 0.38 7.39 -3.95
CA VAL A 82 -0.70 7.41 -4.94
C VAL A 82 -0.21 7.98 -6.26
N TYR A 83 0.50 9.11 -6.19
CA TYR A 83 1.05 9.75 -7.39
C TYR A 83 2.19 8.95 -7.99
N ASN A 84 2.98 8.29 -7.15
CA ASN A 84 4.06 7.42 -7.60
C ASN A 84 3.51 6.26 -8.42
N LEU A 85 2.47 5.61 -7.93
CA LEU A 85 1.87 4.46 -8.63
C LEU A 85 1.14 4.86 -9.91
N ARG A 86 0.55 6.05 -9.94
CA ARG A 86 -0.07 6.56 -11.17
C ARG A 86 0.96 6.76 -12.27
N ALA A 87 2.17 7.19 -11.89
CA ALA A 87 3.25 7.41 -12.85
C ALA A 87 4.01 6.13 -13.21
N ASN A 88 4.18 5.22 -12.23
CA ASN A 88 4.96 3.99 -12.38
C ASN A 88 4.19 2.83 -11.77
N PRO A 89 3.43 2.07 -12.56
CA PRO A 89 2.56 1.01 -12.03
C PRO A 89 3.28 -0.28 -11.65
N ASP A 90 4.54 -0.42 -12.00
CA ASP A 90 5.31 -1.63 -11.66
C ASP A 90 5.78 -1.56 -10.21
N VAL A 91 5.44 -2.59 -9.44
CA VAL A 91 5.77 -2.65 -8.00
C VAL A 91 6.23 -4.05 -7.63
N GLU A 92 6.78 -4.17 -6.43
CA GLU A 92 6.97 -5.45 -5.77
C GLU A 92 6.19 -5.41 -4.46
N ILE A 93 5.48 -6.49 -4.16
CA ILE A 93 4.78 -6.62 -2.90
C ILE A 93 5.39 -7.74 -2.09
N ARG A 94 5.80 -7.38 -0.86
CA ARG A 94 6.25 -8.38 0.12
C ARG A 94 5.10 -8.66 1.07
N ASP A 95 4.69 -9.92 1.09
CA ASP A 95 3.71 -10.46 2.02
C ASP A 95 4.42 -11.51 2.86
N LYS A 96 4.93 -11.10 4.03
CA LYS A 96 5.85 -11.86 4.87
C LYS A 96 7.11 -12.23 4.09
N HIS A 97 7.35 -13.51 3.83
CA HIS A 97 8.56 -13.95 3.12
C HIS A 97 8.41 -13.98 1.61
N GLU A 98 7.20 -13.84 1.10
CA GLU A 98 6.95 -13.86 -0.34
C GLU A 98 7.08 -12.46 -0.93
N VAL A 99 7.92 -12.33 -1.96
CA VAL A 99 8.09 -11.08 -2.71
C VAL A 99 7.66 -11.36 -4.14
N THR A 100 6.64 -10.63 -4.61
CA THR A 100 6.04 -10.88 -5.90
C THR A 100 6.04 -9.59 -6.74
N PRO A 101 6.58 -9.63 -7.98
CA PRO A 101 6.42 -8.50 -8.90
C PRO A 101 4.96 -8.41 -9.34
N MET A 102 4.44 -7.18 -9.30
CA MET A 102 3.03 -6.92 -9.60
C MET A 102 2.88 -5.65 -10.42
N VAL A 103 1.73 -5.49 -11.05
CA VAL A 103 1.36 -4.27 -11.76
C VAL A 103 0.08 -3.74 -11.13
N VAL A 104 0.08 -2.45 -10.79
CA VAL A 104 -1.09 -1.82 -10.20
C VAL A 104 -1.91 -1.09 -11.26
N ARG A 105 -3.21 -1.01 -11.01
CA ARG A 105 -4.10 -0.10 -11.75
C ARG A 105 -5.04 0.58 -10.76
N GLU A 106 -5.35 1.82 -11.04
CA GLU A 106 -6.33 2.54 -10.23
C GLU A 106 -7.74 2.11 -10.69
N VAL A 107 -8.59 1.75 -9.73
CA VAL A 107 -9.91 1.20 -10.04
C VAL A 107 -10.90 2.35 -10.26
N SER A 108 -11.47 2.40 -11.47
CA SER A 108 -12.45 3.43 -11.85
C SER A 108 -13.86 2.90 -12.00
N ASP A 109 -14.02 1.60 -12.29
CA ASP A 109 -15.35 1.00 -12.40
C ASP A 109 -16.02 0.97 -11.03
N GLU A 110 -17.22 1.54 -10.91
CA GLU A 110 -17.89 1.70 -9.63
C GLU A 110 -18.26 0.36 -8.98
N THR A 111 -18.66 -0.62 -9.77
CA THR A 111 -19.01 -1.94 -9.24
C THR A 111 -17.78 -2.66 -8.68
N GLU A 112 -16.70 -2.66 -9.45
CA GLU A 112 -15.44 -3.24 -8.98
C GLU A 112 -14.92 -2.48 -7.75
N ARG A 113 -14.94 -1.15 -7.81
CA ARG A 113 -14.48 -0.31 -6.70
C ARG A 113 -15.23 -0.62 -5.41
N GLN A 114 -16.56 -0.73 -5.49
CA GLN A 114 -17.37 -1.01 -4.30
C GLN A 114 -17.04 -2.38 -3.72
N SER A 115 -16.88 -3.39 -4.55
CA SER A 115 -16.51 -4.74 -4.11
C SER A 115 -15.16 -4.73 -3.39
N LEU A 116 -14.17 -4.06 -3.97
CA LEU A 116 -12.83 -3.99 -3.36
C LEU A 116 -12.83 -3.11 -2.11
N TRP A 117 -13.63 -2.05 -2.09
CA TRP A 117 -13.80 -1.21 -0.91
C TRP A 117 -14.40 -2.01 0.25
N ASP A 118 -15.43 -2.81 -0.02
CA ASP A 118 -16.07 -3.63 1.00
C ASP A 118 -15.08 -4.66 1.58
N ALA A 119 -14.28 -5.28 0.72
CA ALA A 119 -13.22 -6.19 1.17
C ALA A 119 -12.20 -5.47 2.05
N SER A 120 -11.86 -4.24 1.70
CA SER A 120 -10.89 -3.43 2.44
C SER A 120 -11.43 -3.01 3.81
N VAL A 121 -12.70 -2.60 3.89
CA VAL A 121 -13.36 -2.26 5.15
C VAL A 121 -13.47 -3.50 6.04
N SER A 122 -13.75 -4.65 5.45
CA SER A 122 -13.78 -5.90 6.20
C SER A 122 -12.43 -6.23 6.83
N ALA A 123 -11.35 -5.99 6.10
CA ALA A 123 -9.99 -6.22 6.60
C ALA A 123 -9.56 -5.16 7.61
N TYR A 124 -9.97 -3.92 7.42
CA TYR A 124 -9.61 -2.79 8.27
C TYR A 124 -10.79 -1.82 8.38
N PRO A 125 -11.70 -2.01 9.34
CA PRO A 125 -12.92 -1.19 9.49
C PRO A 125 -12.72 0.32 9.53
N PRO A 126 -11.62 0.88 10.08
CA PRO A 126 -11.43 2.32 10.06
C PRO A 126 -11.43 3.00 8.69
N TYR A 127 -11.25 2.25 7.59
CA TYR A 127 -11.34 2.84 6.26
C TYR A 127 -12.68 3.55 6.02
N ALA A 128 -13.78 2.99 6.53
CA ALA A 128 -15.10 3.60 6.39
C ALA A 128 -15.16 4.96 7.10
N GLU A 129 -14.53 5.06 8.27
CA GLU A 129 -14.46 6.31 9.02
C GLU A 129 -13.60 7.33 8.30
N TYR A 130 -12.50 6.89 7.68
CA TYR A 130 -11.61 7.77 6.93
C TYR A 130 -12.33 8.39 5.73
N GLN A 131 -13.13 7.60 5.00
CA GLN A 131 -13.91 8.15 3.89
C GLN A 131 -14.97 9.14 4.38
N ALA A 132 -15.56 8.90 5.54
CA ALA A 132 -16.54 9.82 6.13
C ALA A 132 -15.93 11.15 6.55
N LYS A 133 -14.63 11.18 6.85
CA LYS A 133 -13.93 12.40 7.27
C LYS A 133 -13.57 13.34 6.12
N THR A 134 -13.54 12.87 4.89
CA THR A 134 -13.06 13.65 3.75
C THR A 134 -14.07 13.66 2.62
N SER A 135 -14.12 14.79 1.91
CA SER A 135 -14.94 14.92 0.71
C SER A 135 -14.26 14.33 -0.53
N ARG A 136 -12.94 14.09 -0.47
CA ARG A 136 -12.26 13.45 -1.60
C ARG A 136 -12.63 11.98 -1.68
N LYS A 137 -12.71 11.46 -2.88
CA LYS A 137 -12.90 10.03 -3.11
C LYS A 137 -11.57 9.33 -2.89
N ILE A 138 -11.48 8.50 -1.87
CA ILE A 138 -10.23 7.80 -1.53
C ILE A 138 -9.85 6.86 -2.67
N PRO A 139 -8.65 6.99 -3.24
CA PRO A 139 -8.23 6.13 -4.35
C PRO A 139 -8.14 4.66 -3.94
N VAL A 140 -8.59 3.79 -4.83
CA VAL A 140 -8.49 2.34 -4.69
C VAL A 140 -7.65 1.83 -5.85
N PHE A 141 -6.56 1.12 -5.54
CA PHE A 141 -5.73 0.46 -6.52
C PHE A 141 -5.83 -1.04 -6.33
N VAL A 142 -5.67 -1.78 -7.40
CA VAL A 142 -5.48 -3.23 -7.32
C VAL A 142 -4.14 -3.60 -7.94
N ALA A 143 -3.36 -4.40 -7.21
CA ALA A 143 -2.09 -4.93 -7.67
C ALA A 143 -2.32 -6.37 -8.11
N GLU A 144 -2.01 -6.67 -9.35
CA GLU A 144 -2.20 -7.98 -9.97
C GLU A 144 -0.84 -8.55 -10.35
N PRO A 145 -0.66 -9.90 -10.31
CA PRO A 145 0.62 -10.48 -10.70
C PRO A 145 1.08 -10.02 -12.07
N ALA A 146 2.34 -9.67 -12.16
CA ALA A 146 2.94 -9.17 -13.39
C ALA A 146 3.08 -10.28 -14.44
#